data_c6ba46fad0327bf64ce441564a13e885
#
_entry.id   c6ba46fad0327bf64ce441564a13e885
#
_cell.length_a   1.000
_cell.length_b   1.000
_cell.length_c   1.000
_cell.angle_alpha   90.00
_cell.angle_beta   90.00
_cell.angle_gamma   90.00
#
_symmetry.space_group_name_H-M   'P 1'
#
loop_
_entity.id
_entity.type
_entity.pdbx_description
1 polymer ?
#
loop_
_entity_poly.entity_id
_entity_poly.type
_entity_poly.pdbx_seq_one_letter_code
_entity_poly.pdbx_strand_id
1 'polypeptide(L)'
;MRRMAPPTKRPGGSLRFLLHRLRQLVPIMLALLLAASLRAAEIHGSPLGADPEVREAYQHFYELDFPACIALLEKVKTAHPGDPGATALLLEARVFEELYRQDLLDTTFYANDGFLTGKHPTPEDTAVRDRIFSLEEEVEREANARLSNNSRDVDALYARGWARSLRSSYVAMVERSFSTAFHMALAAHSDEAKVLQIDPDYVDAKLVAGTYQYVIGALPWGFKLLFGFAGITGSKTRGMEMLHDDFARGPMTSVEAGTVIALFQRREGKYQDAIAVVRNLVAKYPHDFLFALEEANLRKDAGEGMAAVAAYQSLLTDARKPGYFPSSHLQLAYFGLGEALGGQRHFAESAKAYEQAAFASGAGAELKRRSLVSAGKARDLNGERELAVQDYKWAIANGSDTTQGDIARRYLKTPYRGP
;
A
#
# COMPACT_ATOMS: atom_id res chain seq x y z
N MET A 1 1.79 105.91 -0.74
CA MET A 1 0.72 104.94 -0.69
C MET A 1 1.27 103.55 -1.05
N ARG A 2 1.56 102.69 -0.08
CA ARG A 2 1.99 101.30 -0.29
C ARG A 2 0.83 100.40 0.01
N ARG A 3 0.42 99.58 -0.97
CA ARG A 3 -0.61 98.57 -0.80
C ARG A 3 0.07 97.26 -0.26
N MET A 4 -0.42 96.78 0.87
CA MET A 4 -0.06 95.52 1.45
C MET A 4 -0.82 94.36 0.73
N ALA A 5 -0.11 93.29 0.37
CA ALA A 5 -0.66 92.02 -0.14
C ALA A 5 -1.09 91.11 1.01
N PRO A 6 -2.13 90.26 0.83
CA PRO A 6 -2.59 89.32 1.88
C PRO A 6 -1.74 88.07 1.98
N PRO A 7 -1.72 87.36 3.13
CA PRO A 7 -0.89 86.19 3.34
C PRO A 7 -1.46 84.96 2.68
N THR A 8 -0.60 84.15 1.99
CA THR A 8 -0.90 82.89 1.39
C THR A 8 -0.99 81.80 2.46
N LYS A 9 -2.15 81.14 2.55
CA LYS A 9 -2.36 79.92 3.33
C LYS A 9 -1.54 78.72 2.73
N ARG A 10 -0.63 78.09 3.49
CA ARG A 10 0.05 76.87 3.13
C ARG A 10 -0.85 75.65 3.36
N PRO A 11 -1.06 74.75 2.37
CA PRO A 11 -1.80 73.51 2.57
C PRO A 11 -0.80 72.42 3.02
N GLY A 12 -0.57 72.31 4.32
CA GLY A 12 0.40 71.34 4.86
C GLY A 12 -0.16 70.30 5.85
N GLY A 13 -1.49 70.41 6.17
CA GLY A 13 -2.09 69.57 7.23
C GLY A 13 -2.70 68.23 6.81
N SER A 14 -3.18 68.08 5.59
CA SER A 14 -3.99 66.95 5.16
C SER A 14 -3.15 65.71 4.79
N LEU A 15 -1.97 65.93 4.23
CA LEU A 15 -1.10 64.79 3.78
C LEU A 15 -0.47 64.02 4.94
N ARG A 16 -0.08 64.72 6.01
CA ARG A 16 0.47 64.06 7.22
C ARG A 16 -0.59 63.28 7.99
N PHE A 17 -1.82 63.71 7.99
CA PHE A 17 -2.94 63.02 8.65
C PHE A 17 -3.35 61.74 7.88
N LEU A 18 -3.33 61.76 6.55
CA LEU A 18 -3.56 60.61 5.68
C LEU A 18 -2.44 59.58 5.82
N LEU A 19 -1.18 59.99 5.83
CA LEU A 19 -0.04 59.09 6.01
C LEU A 19 -0.01 58.44 7.41
N HIS A 20 -0.47 59.11 8.44
CA HIS A 20 -0.56 58.55 9.79
C HIS A 20 -1.68 57.51 9.90
N ARG A 21 -2.82 57.69 9.28
CA ARG A 21 -3.91 56.71 9.21
C ARG A 21 -3.55 55.51 8.34
N LEU A 22 -2.86 55.68 7.21
CA LEU A 22 -2.34 54.56 6.41
C LEU A 22 -1.32 53.70 7.19
N ARG A 23 -0.45 54.35 7.98
CA ARG A 23 0.52 53.61 8.82
C ARG A 23 -0.16 52.78 9.92
N GLN A 24 -1.33 53.15 10.40
CA GLN A 24 -2.10 52.37 11.40
C GLN A 24 -2.98 51.30 10.78
N LEU A 25 -3.38 51.40 9.49
CA LEU A 25 -4.19 50.42 8.79
C LEU A 25 -3.35 49.26 8.20
N VAL A 26 -2.08 49.50 7.85
CA VAL A 26 -1.18 48.48 7.31
C VAL A 26 -0.97 47.31 8.27
N PRO A 27 -0.68 47.52 9.59
CA PRO A 27 -0.53 46.38 10.50
C PRO A 27 -1.84 45.64 10.77
N ILE A 28 -2.99 46.31 10.74
CA ILE A 28 -4.32 45.71 10.88
C ILE A 28 -4.65 44.85 9.63
N MET A 29 -4.37 45.35 8.44
CA MET A 29 -4.52 44.58 7.19
C MET A 29 -3.56 43.42 7.11
N LEU A 30 -2.31 43.60 7.58
CA LEU A 30 -1.31 42.49 7.65
C LEU A 30 -1.71 41.44 8.70
N ALA A 31 -2.28 41.86 9.83
CA ALA A 31 -2.79 40.95 10.85
C ALA A 31 -4.07 40.23 10.37
N LEU A 32 -4.94 40.86 9.59
CA LEU A 32 -6.11 40.23 8.97
C LEU A 32 -5.70 39.26 7.83
N LEU A 33 -4.68 39.57 7.06
CA LEU A 33 -4.09 38.68 6.04
C LEU A 33 -3.36 37.50 6.69
N LEU A 34 -2.65 37.73 7.79
CA LEU A 34 -2.04 36.62 8.58
C LEU A 34 -3.09 35.77 9.31
N ALA A 35 -4.17 36.36 9.80
CA ALA A 35 -5.28 35.61 10.41
C ALA A 35 -6.10 34.83 9.37
N ALA A 36 -6.18 35.29 8.12
CA ALA A 36 -6.79 34.57 7.01
C ALA A 36 -5.90 33.39 6.52
N SER A 37 -4.56 33.47 6.67
CA SER A 37 -3.62 32.40 6.34
C SER A 37 -3.40 31.40 7.48
N LEU A 38 -3.94 31.65 8.68
CA LEU A 38 -3.91 30.78 9.84
C LEU A 38 -5.20 29.96 10.03
N ARG A 39 -6.09 29.92 9.05
CA ARG A 39 -7.00 28.77 8.96
C ARG A 39 -6.12 27.60 8.58
N ALA A 40 -5.72 26.79 9.57
CA ALA A 40 -5.27 25.44 9.31
C ALA A 40 -6.31 24.86 8.34
N ALA A 41 -5.87 24.43 7.14
CA ALA A 41 -6.76 23.78 6.19
C ALA A 41 -7.41 22.63 6.97
N GLU A 42 -8.73 22.68 7.08
CA GLU A 42 -9.49 21.64 7.76
C GLU A 42 -9.29 20.40 6.88
N ILE A 43 -8.65 19.36 7.46
CA ILE A 43 -8.37 18.13 6.73
C ILE A 43 -9.69 17.38 6.62
N HIS A 44 -10.13 17.14 5.40
CA HIS A 44 -11.33 16.38 5.13
C HIS A 44 -10.96 14.95 4.71
N GLY A 45 -11.79 14.02 5.09
CA GLY A 45 -11.72 12.59 4.76
C GLY A 45 -13.05 11.94 5.04
N SER A 46 -13.13 10.62 4.96
CA SER A 46 -14.37 9.91 5.25
C SER A 46 -14.90 10.28 6.64
N PRO A 47 -16.17 10.72 6.77
CA PRO A 47 -16.78 11.06 8.06
C PRO A 47 -16.81 9.87 9.02
N LEU A 48 -16.81 8.62 8.50
CA LEU A 48 -16.77 7.39 9.29
C LEU A 48 -15.43 7.22 10.03
N GLY A 49 -14.35 7.89 9.62
CA GLY A 49 -13.08 7.86 10.35
C GLY A 49 -13.15 8.41 11.79
N ALA A 50 -14.18 9.20 12.10
CA ALA A 50 -14.43 9.69 13.45
C ALA A 50 -15.21 8.67 14.32
N ASP A 51 -15.83 7.65 13.71
CA ASP A 51 -16.61 6.63 14.41
C ASP A 51 -15.71 5.75 15.30
N PRO A 52 -16.02 5.59 16.61
CA PRO A 52 -15.24 4.74 17.52
C PRO A 52 -15.16 3.27 17.08
N GLU A 53 -16.26 2.69 16.57
CA GLU A 53 -16.30 1.30 16.10
C GLU A 53 -15.44 1.12 14.85
N VAL A 54 -15.40 2.09 13.95
CA VAL A 54 -14.50 2.09 12.78
C VAL A 54 -13.05 2.13 13.23
N ARG A 55 -12.70 3.00 14.19
CA ARG A 55 -11.32 3.06 14.69
C ARG A 55 -10.88 1.76 15.37
N GLU A 56 -11.77 1.12 16.15
CA GLU A 56 -11.50 -0.18 16.73
C GLU A 56 -11.34 -1.27 15.64
N ALA A 57 -12.20 -1.25 14.62
CA ALA A 57 -12.08 -2.16 13.48
C ALA A 57 -10.73 -2.01 12.77
N TYR A 58 -10.26 -0.78 12.54
CA TYR A 58 -8.95 -0.54 11.90
C TYR A 58 -7.77 -0.88 12.81
N GLN A 59 -7.91 -0.86 14.13
CA GLN A 59 -6.90 -1.43 15.01
C GLN A 59 -6.72 -2.94 14.73
N HIS A 60 -7.81 -3.70 14.67
CA HIS A 60 -7.77 -5.12 14.28
C HIS A 60 -7.29 -5.34 12.85
N PHE A 61 -7.67 -4.45 11.91
CA PHE A 61 -7.22 -4.51 10.52
C PHE A 61 -5.69 -4.46 10.42
N TYR A 62 -5.05 -3.49 11.09
CA TYR A 62 -3.59 -3.33 11.11
C TYR A 62 -2.87 -4.29 12.07
N GLU A 63 -3.60 -5.10 12.82
CA GLU A 63 -3.07 -6.26 13.54
C GLU A 63 -3.29 -7.57 12.77
N LEU A 64 -3.86 -7.50 11.56
CA LEU A 64 -4.19 -8.63 10.69
C LEU A 64 -5.22 -9.60 11.32
N ASP A 65 -6.00 -9.11 12.29
CA ASP A 65 -7.15 -9.81 12.88
C ASP A 65 -8.43 -9.50 12.09
N PHE A 66 -8.46 -9.96 10.83
CA PHE A 66 -9.58 -9.71 9.91
C PHE A 66 -10.92 -10.21 10.45
N PRO A 67 -11.03 -11.36 11.15
CA PRO A 67 -12.31 -11.78 11.70
C PRO A 67 -12.94 -10.77 12.67
N ALA A 68 -12.14 -10.21 13.60
CA ALA A 68 -12.62 -9.19 14.53
C ALA A 68 -12.93 -7.87 13.82
N CYS A 69 -12.06 -7.44 12.90
CA CYS A 69 -12.30 -6.26 12.06
C CYS A 69 -13.63 -6.36 11.31
N ILE A 70 -13.85 -7.45 10.60
CA ILE A 70 -15.06 -7.67 9.79
C ILE A 70 -16.31 -7.69 10.66
N ALA A 71 -16.25 -8.34 11.83
CA ALA A 71 -17.40 -8.37 12.76
C ALA A 71 -17.81 -6.97 13.23
N LEU A 72 -16.85 -6.07 13.45
CA LEU A 72 -17.12 -4.66 13.79
C LEU A 72 -17.69 -3.91 12.59
N LEU A 73 -17.08 -4.05 11.40
CA LEU A 73 -17.55 -3.36 10.20
C LEU A 73 -18.93 -3.83 9.71
N GLU A 74 -19.33 -5.07 9.98
CA GLU A 74 -20.70 -5.53 9.77
C GLU A 74 -21.70 -4.81 10.68
N LYS A 75 -21.33 -4.49 11.94
CA LYS A 75 -22.15 -3.67 12.82
C LYS A 75 -22.21 -2.22 12.32
N VAL A 76 -21.07 -1.64 11.93
CA VAL A 76 -21.03 -0.29 11.36
C VAL A 76 -21.95 -0.20 10.14
N LYS A 77 -21.86 -1.14 9.20
CA LYS A 77 -22.75 -1.20 8.03
C LYS A 77 -24.23 -1.30 8.43
N THR A 78 -24.54 -2.07 9.46
CA THR A 78 -25.92 -2.20 9.97
C THR A 78 -26.42 -0.90 10.63
N ALA A 79 -25.54 -0.16 11.30
CA ALA A 79 -25.85 1.12 11.93
C ALA A 79 -26.03 2.26 10.90
N HIS A 80 -25.40 2.15 9.72
CA HIS A 80 -25.45 3.13 8.63
C HIS A 80 -26.05 2.54 7.35
N PRO A 81 -27.35 2.17 7.34
CA PRO A 81 -27.96 1.50 6.18
C PRO A 81 -28.01 2.43 4.97
N GLY A 82 -27.51 1.95 3.82
CA GLY A 82 -27.47 2.70 2.57
C GLY A 82 -26.34 3.73 2.49
N ASP A 83 -25.38 3.71 3.44
CA ASP A 83 -24.17 4.52 3.36
C ASP A 83 -23.09 3.77 2.58
N PRO A 84 -22.69 4.27 1.38
CA PRO A 84 -21.66 3.62 0.57
C PRO A 84 -20.30 3.55 1.25
N GLY A 85 -19.98 4.49 2.16
CA GLY A 85 -18.75 4.47 2.92
C GLY A 85 -18.69 3.28 3.87
N ALA A 86 -19.77 3.02 4.63
CA ALA A 86 -19.83 1.89 5.56
C ALA A 86 -19.70 0.53 4.82
N THR A 87 -20.34 0.42 3.64
CA THR A 87 -20.22 -0.78 2.81
C THR A 87 -18.82 -0.92 2.21
N ALA A 88 -18.16 0.22 1.83
CA ALA A 88 -16.81 0.22 1.29
C ALA A 88 -15.75 -0.22 2.32
N LEU A 89 -15.89 0.18 3.60
CA LEU A 89 -15.00 -0.29 4.67
C LEU A 89 -15.08 -1.82 4.85
N LEU A 90 -16.27 -2.37 4.81
CA LEU A 90 -16.44 -3.84 4.87
C LEU A 90 -15.86 -4.54 3.64
N LEU A 91 -16.02 -3.96 2.45
CA LEU A 91 -15.41 -4.44 1.21
C LEU A 91 -13.89 -4.47 1.34
N GLU A 92 -13.29 -3.41 1.86
CA GLU A 92 -11.85 -3.30 2.08
C GLU A 92 -11.34 -4.44 2.95
N ALA A 93 -11.93 -4.64 4.12
CA ALA A 93 -11.54 -5.71 5.02
C ALA A 93 -11.61 -7.10 4.35
N ARG A 94 -12.66 -7.36 3.55
CA ARG A 94 -12.81 -8.64 2.83
C ARG A 94 -11.78 -8.82 1.71
N VAL A 95 -11.45 -7.75 0.98
CA VAL A 95 -10.40 -7.80 -0.06
C VAL A 95 -9.04 -8.07 0.58
N PHE A 96 -8.69 -7.35 1.66
CA PHE A 96 -7.39 -7.52 2.33
C PHE A 96 -7.28 -8.87 3.06
N GLU A 97 -8.36 -9.39 3.66
CA GLU A 97 -8.42 -10.75 4.21
C GLU A 97 -8.02 -11.79 3.14
N GLU A 98 -8.60 -11.68 1.95
CA GLU A 98 -8.33 -12.62 0.86
C GLU A 98 -6.91 -12.45 0.31
N LEU A 99 -6.44 -11.23 0.12
CA LEU A 99 -5.06 -10.97 -0.31
C LEU A 99 -4.04 -11.48 0.71
N TYR A 100 -4.32 -11.29 2.00
CA TYR A 100 -3.49 -11.82 3.09
C TYR A 100 -3.47 -13.34 3.08
N ARG A 101 -4.64 -13.99 3.01
CA ARG A 101 -4.77 -15.46 2.96
C ARG A 101 -3.92 -16.09 1.83
N GLN A 102 -3.74 -15.35 0.73
CA GLN A 102 -2.99 -15.80 -0.45
C GLN A 102 -1.53 -15.35 -0.48
N ASP A 103 -0.99 -14.77 0.60
CA ASP A 103 0.34 -14.17 0.68
C ASP A 103 0.56 -13.00 -0.31
N LEU A 104 -0.52 -12.41 -0.86
CA LEU A 104 -0.45 -11.35 -1.87
C LEU A 104 -0.22 -9.95 -1.28
N LEU A 105 -0.17 -9.80 0.03
CA LEU A 105 0.24 -8.56 0.69
C LEU A 105 1.75 -8.44 0.90
N ASP A 106 2.51 -9.51 0.62
CA ASP A 106 3.98 -9.44 0.61
C ASP A 106 4.45 -8.64 -0.62
N THR A 107 4.99 -7.45 -0.39
CA THR A 107 5.41 -6.53 -1.45
C THR A 107 6.59 -7.05 -2.28
N THR A 108 7.28 -8.11 -1.84
CA THR A 108 8.37 -8.75 -2.60
C THR A 108 7.90 -9.24 -3.96
N PHE A 109 6.63 -9.65 -4.07
CA PHE A 109 6.04 -10.05 -5.35
C PHE A 109 6.01 -8.92 -6.38
N TYR A 110 5.88 -7.67 -5.93
CA TYR A 110 5.71 -6.48 -6.77
C TYR A 110 7.00 -5.68 -6.96
N ALA A 111 8.09 -6.13 -6.36
CA ALA A 111 9.39 -5.45 -6.41
C ALA A 111 9.94 -5.30 -7.83
N ASN A 112 9.52 -6.15 -8.77
CA ASN A 112 9.91 -6.10 -10.18
C ASN A 112 8.76 -6.55 -11.11
N ASP A 113 8.97 -6.42 -12.42
CA ASP A 113 7.93 -6.73 -13.42
C ASP A 113 7.69 -8.24 -13.64
N GLY A 114 8.44 -9.12 -12.98
CA GLY A 114 8.24 -10.57 -13.03
C GLY A 114 6.85 -11.00 -12.56
N PHE A 115 6.23 -10.21 -11.69
CA PHE A 115 4.84 -10.40 -11.29
C PHE A 115 3.88 -10.40 -12.50
N LEU A 116 4.09 -9.53 -13.48
CA LEU A 116 3.20 -9.40 -14.65
C LEU A 116 3.24 -10.61 -15.59
N THR A 117 4.36 -11.33 -15.63
CA THR A 117 4.60 -12.43 -16.56
C THR A 117 4.57 -13.82 -15.92
N GLY A 118 4.70 -13.90 -14.61
CA GLY A 118 4.72 -15.15 -13.84
C GLY A 118 3.37 -15.88 -13.88
N LYS A 119 3.40 -17.21 -14.02
CA LYS A 119 2.22 -18.06 -13.79
C LYS A 119 2.13 -18.37 -12.29
N HIS A 120 1.19 -17.75 -11.63
CA HIS A 120 0.86 -18.07 -10.24
C HIS A 120 -0.57 -18.60 -10.21
N PRO A 121 -0.77 -19.92 -10.25
CA PRO A 121 -2.10 -20.47 -10.07
C PRO A 121 -2.51 -20.25 -8.61
N THR A 122 -3.29 -19.22 -8.38
CA THR A 122 -3.92 -18.99 -7.11
C THR A 122 -5.26 -19.69 -7.14
N PRO A 123 -5.57 -20.59 -6.20
CA PRO A 123 -6.89 -21.20 -6.11
C PRO A 123 -7.90 -20.09 -5.83
N GLU A 124 -8.77 -19.80 -6.78
CA GLU A 124 -9.87 -18.87 -6.59
C GLU A 124 -10.94 -19.54 -5.70
N ASP A 125 -11.30 -18.86 -4.61
CA ASP A 125 -12.49 -19.20 -3.84
C ASP A 125 -13.66 -18.40 -4.42
N THR A 126 -14.52 -19.05 -5.17
CA THR A 126 -15.64 -18.41 -5.85
C THR A 126 -16.63 -17.78 -4.87
N ALA A 127 -16.80 -18.33 -3.67
CA ALA A 127 -17.71 -17.77 -2.67
C ALA A 127 -17.16 -16.46 -2.09
N VAL A 128 -15.86 -16.40 -1.83
CA VAL A 128 -15.18 -15.17 -1.39
C VAL A 128 -15.23 -14.11 -2.49
N ARG A 129 -14.91 -14.51 -3.73
CA ARG A 129 -15.02 -13.63 -4.90
C ARG A 129 -16.42 -13.02 -5.05
N ASP A 130 -17.43 -13.86 -5.04
CA ASP A 130 -18.82 -13.43 -5.22
C ASP A 130 -19.27 -12.49 -4.09
N ARG A 131 -18.78 -12.72 -2.85
CA ARG A 131 -19.04 -11.82 -1.72
C ARG A 131 -18.36 -10.45 -1.93
N ILE A 132 -17.11 -10.41 -2.35
CA ILE A 132 -16.37 -9.17 -2.66
C ILE A 132 -17.09 -8.40 -3.77
N PHE A 133 -17.49 -9.07 -4.86
CA PHE A 133 -18.14 -8.42 -5.97
C PHE A 133 -19.54 -7.90 -5.61
N SER A 134 -20.28 -8.67 -4.82
CA SER A 134 -21.59 -8.23 -4.30
C SER A 134 -21.49 -6.97 -3.43
N LEU A 135 -20.45 -6.87 -2.58
CA LEU A 135 -20.23 -5.67 -1.77
C LEU A 135 -19.86 -4.46 -2.64
N GLU A 136 -19.01 -4.63 -3.64
CA GLU A 136 -18.66 -3.53 -4.54
C GLU A 136 -19.88 -3.04 -5.33
N GLU A 137 -20.71 -3.96 -5.86
CA GLU A 137 -21.96 -3.62 -6.54
C GLU A 137 -22.97 -2.94 -5.59
N GLU A 138 -22.94 -3.27 -4.31
CA GLU A 138 -23.74 -2.60 -3.28
C GLU A 138 -23.27 -1.16 -3.08
N VAL A 139 -21.95 -0.92 -2.92
CA VAL A 139 -21.38 0.43 -2.85
C VAL A 139 -21.77 1.25 -4.07
N GLU A 140 -21.65 0.66 -5.28
CA GLU A 140 -22.02 1.37 -6.51
C GLU A 140 -23.50 1.79 -6.53
N ARG A 141 -24.41 0.91 -6.10
CA ARG A 141 -25.85 1.23 -6.02
C ARG A 141 -26.13 2.35 -5.02
N GLU A 142 -25.56 2.27 -3.83
CA GLU A 142 -25.73 3.25 -2.74
C GLU A 142 -25.15 4.61 -3.14
N ALA A 143 -23.93 4.63 -3.66
CA ALA A 143 -23.29 5.86 -4.13
C ALA A 143 -24.06 6.49 -5.30
N ASN A 144 -24.50 5.70 -6.29
CA ASN A 144 -25.26 6.20 -7.42
C ASN A 144 -26.62 6.78 -6.99
N ALA A 145 -27.28 6.21 -5.98
CA ALA A 145 -28.50 6.78 -5.41
C ALA A 145 -28.27 8.15 -4.79
N ARG A 146 -27.17 8.35 -4.06
CA ARG A 146 -26.78 9.67 -3.52
C ARG A 146 -26.39 10.66 -4.64
N LEU A 147 -25.60 10.21 -5.60
CA LEU A 147 -25.12 11.03 -6.72
C LEU A 147 -26.22 11.46 -7.69
N SER A 148 -27.32 10.71 -7.79
CA SER A 148 -28.49 11.10 -8.57
C SER A 148 -29.19 12.33 -7.98
N ASN A 149 -29.13 12.51 -6.67
CA ASN A 149 -29.68 13.66 -5.95
C ASN A 149 -28.70 14.81 -5.86
N ASN A 150 -27.41 14.50 -5.68
CA ASN A 150 -26.31 15.48 -5.61
C ASN A 150 -25.08 14.94 -6.34
N SER A 151 -24.88 15.34 -7.60
CA SER A 151 -23.73 14.90 -8.42
C SER A 151 -22.36 15.38 -7.90
N ARG A 152 -22.34 16.20 -6.86
CA ARG A 152 -21.14 16.72 -6.17
C ARG A 152 -21.03 16.18 -4.73
N ASP A 153 -21.72 15.10 -4.40
CA ASP A 153 -21.59 14.42 -3.11
C ASP A 153 -20.20 13.77 -3.02
N VAL A 154 -19.32 14.40 -2.26
CA VAL A 154 -17.88 14.07 -2.18
C VAL A 154 -17.70 12.70 -1.55
N ASP A 155 -18.46 12.39 -0.47
CA ASP A 155 -18.34 11.11 0.23
C ASP A 155 -18.85 9.95 -0.64
N ALA A 156 -19.91 10.16 -1.40
CA ALA A 156 -20.41 9.14 -2.32
C ALA A 156 -19.46 8.90 -3.50
N LEU A 157 -18.81 9.96 -4.02
CA LEU A 157 -17.77 9.83 -5.06
C LEU A 157 -16.56 9.07 -4.52
N TYR A 158 -16.07 9.45 -3.33
CA TYR A 158 -14.93 8.80 -2.68
C TYR A 158 -15.21 7.31 -2.42
N ALA A 159 -16.32 6.97 -1.78
CA ALA A 159 -16.67 5.58 -1.48
C ALA A 159 -16.74 4.72 -2.76
N ARG A 160 -17.32 5.26 -3.84
CA ARG A 160 -17.39 4.57 -5.13
C ARG A 160 -16.01 4.40 -5.79
N GLY A 161 -15.20 5.46 -5.78
CA GLY A 161 -13.83 5.42 -6.28
C GLY A 161 -12.98 4.41 -5.51
N TRP A 162 -13.09 4.41 -4.18
CA TRP A 162 -12.40 3.46 -3.32
C TRP A 162 -12.82 2.01 -3.61
N ALA A 163 -14.12 1.72 -3.67
CA ALA A 163 -14.62 0.37 -3.96
C ALA A 163 -14.14 -0.15 -5.33
N ARG A 164 -14.13 0.68 -6.37
CA ARG A 164 -13.58 0.35 -7.69
C ARG A 164 -12.08 0.06 -7.65
N SER A 165 -11.34 0.82 -6.84
CA SER A 165 -9.91 0.60 -6.62
C SER A 165 -9.64 -0.75 -5.96
N LEU A 166 -10.40 -1.10 -4.93
CA LEU A 166 -10.32 -2.38 -4.24
C LEU A 166 -10.63 -3.55 -5.17
N ARG A 167 -11.71 -3.46 -5.95
CA ARG A 167 -12.04 -4.48 -6.96
C ARG A 167 -10.98 -4.58 -8.04
N SER A 168 -10.45 -3.45 -8.51
CA SER A 168 -9.33 -3.43 -9.46
C SER A 168 -8.11 -4.19 -8.91
N SER A 169 -7.77 -3.97 -7.63
CA SER A 169 -6.69 -4.65 -6.96
C SER A 169 -6.92 -6.16 -6.87
N TYR A 170 -8.12 -6.59 -6.49
CA TYR A 170 -8.50 -8.00 -6.46
C TYR A 170 -8.37 -8.65 -7.85
N VAL A 171 -8.93 -8.04 -8.88
CA VAL A 171 -8.88 -8.54 -10.27
C VAL A 171 -7.45 -8.60 -10.81
N ALA A 172 -6.60 -7.62 -10.45
CA ALA A 172 -5.19 -7.63 -10.84
C ALA A 172 -4.38 -8.70 -10.12
N MET A 173 -4.57 -8.85 -8.82
CA MET A 173 -3.70 -9.65 -7.97
C MET A 173 -4.15 -11.12 -7.88
N VAL A 174 -5.46 -11.37 -7.78
CA VAL A 174 -6.05 -12.71 -7.67
C VAL A 174 -6.40 -13.28 -9.04
N GLU A 175 -7.24 -12.59 -9.84
CA GLU A 175 -7.68 -13.07 -11.14
C GLU A 175 -6.62 -12.90 -12.25
N ARG A 176 -5.61 -12.04 -12.01
CA ARG A 176 -4.53 -11.71 -12.94
C ARG A 176 -5.02 -11.16 -14.29
N SER A 177 -6.20 -10.55 -14.29
CA SER A 177 -6.80 -9.90 -15.45
C SER A 177 -6.41 -8.42 -15.52
N PHE A 178 -5.15 -8.16 -15.87
CA PHE A 178 -4.56 -6.81 -15.81
C PHE A 178 -5.27 -5.78 -16.70
N SER A 179 -5.79 -6.19 -17.87
CA SER A 179 -6.55 -5.29 -18.74
C SER A 179 -7.87 -4.86 -18.10
N THR A 180 -8.61 -5.79 -17.52
CA THR A 180 -9.87 -5.52 -16.81
C THR A 180 -9.61 -4.63 -15.58
N ALA A 181 -8.63 -5.00 -14.78
CA ALA A 181 -8.22 -4.22 -13.60
C ALA A 181 -7.85 -2.78 -13.97
N PHE A 182 -7.14 -2.59 -15.08
CA PHE A 182 -6.77 -1.25 -15.53
C PHE A 182 -7.98 -0.37 -15.85
N HIS A 183 -9.00 -0.90 -16.54
CA HIS A 183 -10.21 -0.13 -16.82
C HIS A 183 -10.97 0.25 -15.53
N MET A 184 -10.98 -0.65 -14.53
CA MET A 184 -11.55 -0.35 -13.21
C MET A 184 -10.74 0.74 -12.48
N ALA A 185 -9.40 0.67 -12.55
CA ALA A 185 -8.53 1.70 -11.98
C ALA A 185 -8.72 3.08 -12.63
N LEU A 186 -9.01 3.14 -13.94
CA LEU A 186 -9.37 4.38 -14.61
C LEU A 186 -10.67 4.98 -14.07
N ALA A 187 -11.68 4.14 -13.85
CA ALA A 187 -12.96 4.58 -13.28
C ALA A 187 -12.79 5.05 -11.84
N ALA A 188 -12.01 4.33 -11.03
CA ALA A 188 -11.66 4.72 -9.66
C ALA A 188 -10.96 6.09 -9.64
N HIS A 189 -9.91 6.25 -10.45
CA HIS A 189 -9.20 7.52 -10.57
C HIS A 189 -10.10 8.68 -11.00
N SER A 190 -11.06 8.44 -11.89
CA SER A 190 -12.00 9.47 -12.35
C SER A 190 -12.87 10.01 -11.20
N ASP A 191 -13.33 9.13 -10.32
CA ASP A 191 -14.12 9.53 -9.15
C ASP A 191 -13.25 10.30 -8.14
N GLU A 192 -12.04 9.79 -7.82
CA GLU A 192 -11.14 10.47 -6.88
C GLU A 192 -10.61 11.81 -7.41
N ALA A 193 -10.34 11.90 -8.70
CA ALA A 193 -9.97 13.18 -9.31
C ALA A 193 -11.12 14.19 -9.22
N LYS A 194 -12.38 13.75 -9.31
CA LYS A 194 -13.55 14.60 -9.13
C LYS A 194 -13.72 15.01 -7.67
N VAL A 195 -13.47 14.10 -6.71
CA VAL A 195 -13.40 14.44 -5.27
C VAL A 195 -12.42 15.59 -5.06
N LEU A 196 -11.17 15.43 -5.51
CA LEU A 196 -10.11 16.44 -5.34
C LEU A 196 -10.37 17.74 -6.11
N GLN A 197 -11.17 17.72 -7.17
CA GLN A 197 -11.62 18.91 -7.88
C GLN A 197 -12.68 19.69 -7.07
N ILE A 198 -13.55 18.99 -6.35
CA ILE A 198 -14.62 19.57 -5.54
C ILE A 198 -14.08 20.03 -4.19
N ASP A 199 -13.27 19.19 -3.57
CA ASP A 199 -12.65 19.38 -2.26
C ASP A 199 -11.16 18.97 -2.32
N PRO A 200 -10.24 19.91 -2.57
CA PRO A 200 -8.81 19.63 -2.62
C PRO A 200 -8.20 19.18 -1.29
N ASP A 201 -8.89 19.40 -0.18
CA ASP A 201 -8.46 19.02 1.17
C ASP A 201 -9.01 17.66 1.62
N TYR A 202 -9.74 16.94 0.76
CA TYR A 202 -10.13 15.54 0.97
C TYR A 202 -8.92 14.63 0.76
N VAL A 203 -8.11 14.48 1.79
CA VAL A 203 -6.75 13.93 1.69
C VAL A 203 -6.75 12.45 1.33
N ASP A 204 -7.68 11.65 1.87
CA ASP A 204 -7.78 10.20 1.58
C ASP A 204 -7.92 9.89 0.08
N ALA A 205 -8.53 10.76 -0.71
CA ALA A 205 -8.65 10.60 -2.17
C ALA A 205 -7.28 10.62 -2.89
N LYS A 206 -6.23 11.11 -2.22
CA LYS A 206 -4.88 11.17 -2.79
C LYS A 206 -4.20 9.80 -2.88
N LEU A 207 -4.63 8.81 -2.10
CA LEU A 207 -4.11 7.44 -2.20
C LEU A 207 -4.32 6.89 -3.62
N VAL A 208 -5.57 6.82 -4.07
CA VAL A 208 -5.91 6.27 -5.39
C VAL A 208 -5.40 7.17 -6.51
N ALA A 209 -5.62 8.47 -6.40
CA ALA A 209 -5.18 9.43 -7.41
C ALA A 209 -3.65 9.47 -7.55
N GLY A 210 -2.92 9.45 -6.43
CA GLY A 210 -1.45 9.43 -6.39
C GLY A 210 -0.87 8.13 -6.93
N THR A 211 -1.42 6.99 -6.51
CA THR A 211 -1.03 5.67 -7.01
C THR A 211 -1.21 5.58 -8.53
N TYR A 212 -2.36 6.02 -9.04
CA TYR A 212 -2.61 6.08 -10.48
C TYR A 212 -1.57 6.96 -11.21
N GLN A 213 -1.34 8.19 -10.73
CA GLN A 213 -0.37 9.10 -11.33
C GLN A 213 1.04 8.47 -11.39
N TYR A 214 1.47 7.82 -10.32
CA TYR A 214 2.78 7.17 -10.28
C TYR A 214 2.84 5.99 -11.25
N VAL A 215 1.89 5.06 -11.17
CA VAL A 215 1.88 3.83 -12.00
C VAL A 215 1.86 4.18 -13.48
N ILE A 216 0.98 5.08 -13.91
CA ILE A 216 0.92 5.53 -15.30
C ILE A 216 2.19 6.26 -15.72
N GLY A 217 2.77 7.08 -14.83
CA GLY A 217 4.05 7.74 -15.08
C GLY A 217 5.23 6.78 -15.21
N ALA A 218 5.18 5.64 -14.50
CA ALA A 218 6.21 4.61 -14.51
C ALA A 218 6.12 3.63 -15.69
N LEU A 219 4.94 3.48 -16.33
CA LEU A 219 4.76 2.55 -17.43
C LEU A 219 5.62 2.92 -18.64
N PRO A 220 6.43 1.99 -19.20
CA PRO A 220 7.17 2.19 -20.42
C PRO A 220 6.21 2.53 -21.59
N TRP A 221 6.66 3.40 -22.50
CA TRP A 221 5.85 3.84 -23.65
C TRP A 221 5.32 2.68 -24.50
N GLY A 222 6.14 1.64 -24.70
CA GLY A 222 5.74 0.45 -25.47
C GLY A 222 4.57 -0.29 -24.85
N PHE A 223 4.48 -0.38 -23.53
CA PHE A 223 3.34 -0.97 -22.82
C PHE A 223 2.08 -0.11 -23.00
N LYS A 224 2.21 1.22 -22.89
CA LYS A 224 1.07 2.14 -23.12
C LYS A 224 0.48 1.95 -24.52
N LEU A 225 1.33 1.78 -25.51
CA LEU A 225 0.90 1.54 -26.90
C LEU A 225 0.23 0.16 -27.07
N LEU A 226 0.85 -0.90 -26.51
CA LEU A 226 0.36 -2.28 -26.64
C LEU A 226 -1.04 -2.47 -26.05
N PHE A 227 -1.33 -1.79 -24.94
CA PHE A 227 -2.62 -1.89 -24.25
C PHE A 227 -3.62 -0.78 -24.62
N GLY A 228 -3.35 0.01 -25.67
CA GLY A 228 -4.24 1.08 -26.11
C GLY A 228 -4.27 2.31 -25.20
N PHE A 229 -3.28 2.46 -24.30
CA PHE A 229 -3.17 3.58 -23.34
C PHE A 229 -2.44 4.79 -23.93
N ALA A 230 -2.30 4.85 -25.26
CA ALA A 230 -1.73 6.00 -25.95
C ALA A 230 -2.56 7.26 -25.62
N GLY A 231 -1.89 8.28 -25.08
CA GLY A 231 -2.55 9.53 -24.65
C GLY A 231 -2.91 9.60 -23.17
N ILE A 232 -2.86 8.49 -22.42
CA ILE A 232 -3.01 8.53 -20.96
C ILE A 232 -1.69 8.99 -20.33
N THR A 233 -1.73 10.08 -19.57
CA THR A 233 -0.56 10.68 -18.95
C THR A 233 -0.58 10.50 -17.44
N GLY A 234 0.59 10.29 -16.86
CA GLY A 234 0.80 10.24 -15.41
C GLY A 234 2.18 10.83 -15.07
N SER A 235 2.37 11.20 -13.84
CA SER A 235 3.61 11.75 -13.32
C SER A 235 4.03 11.04 -12.04
N LYS A 236 5.19 10.37 -12.07
CA LYS A 236 5.76 9.73 -10.86
C LYS A 236 5.96 10.74 -9.73
N THR A 237 6.48 11.93 -10.05
CA THR A 237 6.74 12.98 -9.05
C THR A 237 5.45 13.44 -8.39
N ARG A 238 4.43 13.79 -9.20
CA ARG A 238 3.13 14.22 -8.68
C ARG A 238 2.44 13.11 -7.90
N GLY A 239 2.53 11.86 -8.36
CA GLY A 239 2.00 10.71 -7.64
C GLY A 239 2.62 10.56 -6.26
N MET A 240 3.96 10.63 -6.16
CA MET A 240 4.67 10.57 -4.89
C MET A 240 4.35 11.76 -3.97
N GLU A 241 4.22 12.98 -4.50
CA GLU A 241 3.80 14.15 -3.71
C GLU A 241 2.41 13.95 -3.09
N MET A 242 1.45 13.42 -3.86
CA MET A 242 0.10 13.12 -3.37
C MET A 242 0.12 12.04 -2.29
N LEU A 243 0.89 10.96 -2.50
CA LEU A 243 1.03 9.87 -1.53
C LEU A 243 1.73 10.33 -0.24
N HIS A 244 2.77 11.16 -0.33
CA HIS A 244 3.41 11.72 0.87
C HIS A 244 2.49 12.66 1.65
N ASP A 245 1.65 13.42 0.96
CA ASP A 245 0.66 14.27 1.61
C ASP A 245 -0.40 13.43 2.33
N ASP A 246 -0.86 12.35 1.71
CA ASP A 246 -1.78 11.39 2.32
C ASP A 246 -1.12 10.66 3.51
N PHE A 247 0.08 10.15 3.36
CA PHE A 247 0.83 9.51 4.46
C PHE A 247 0.96 10.41 5.69
N ALA A 248 1.17 11.72 5.46
CA ALA A 248 1.33 12.70 6.54
C ALA A 248 0.01 13.14 7.17
N ARG A 249 -1.10 13.17 6.44
CA ARG A 249 -2.33 13.85 6.85
C ARG A 249 -3.61 13.04 6.62
N GLY A 250 -3.57 11.92 5.88
CA GLY A 250 -4.75 11.10 5.56
C GLY A 250 -5.42 10.57 6.84
N PRO A 251 -6.69 10.89 7.07
CA PRO A 251 -7.39 10.41 8.26
C PRO A 251 -7.58 8.90 8.30
N MET A 252 -7.82 8.28 7.14
CA MET A 252 -8.11 6.84 7.00
C MET A 252 -7.04 6.08 6.23
N THR A 253 -6.43 6.67 5.20
CA THR A 253 -5.58 5.98 4.22
C THR A 253 -4.08 6.21 4.42
N SER A 254 -3.68 6.86 5.50
CA SER A 254 -2.27 7.17 5.80
C SER A 254 -1.37 5.93 5.81
N VAL A 255 -1.84 4.80 6.32
CA VAL A 255 -1.05 3.56 6.42
C VAL A 255 -0.85 2.92 5.04
N GLU A 256 -1.91 2.87 4.25
CA GLU A 256 -1.89 2.38 2.86
C GLU A 256 -0.97 3.25 2.00
N ALA A 257 -1.04 4.58 2.16
CA ALA A 257 -0.14 5.51 1.46
C ALA A 257 1.33 5.23 1.81
N GLY A 258 1.64 5.01 3.09
CA GLY A 258 2.98 4.62 3.54
C GLY A 258 3.46 3.32 2.90
N THR A 259 2.59 2.30 2.85
CA THR A 259 2.89 1.00 2.22
C THR A 259 3.16 1.14 0.72
N VAL A 260 2.33 1.92 0.01
CA VAL A 260 2.51 2.20 -1.42
C VAL A 260 3.79 2.99 -1.69
N ILE A 261 4.12 3.99 -0.86
CA ILE A 261 5.38 4.74 -0.93
C ILE A 261 6.57 3.79 -0.79
N ALA A 262 6.57 2.92 0.22
CA ALA A 262 7.65 1.96 0.43
C ALA A 262 7.84 1.02 -0.76
N LEU A 263 6.75 0.50 -1.33
CA LEU A 263 6.78 -0.31 -2.54
C LEU A 263 7.39 0.44 -3.73
N PHE A 264 6.97 1.69 -3.98
CA PHE A 264 7.48 2.47 -5.11
C PHE A 264 8.95 2.85 -4.93
N GLN A 265 9.37 3.21 -3.72
CA GLN A 265 10.76 3.47 -3.39
C GLN A 265 11.63 2.22 -3.56
N ARG A 266 11.13 1.04 -3.14
CA ARG A 266 11.76 -0.27 -3.37
C ARG A 266 11.99 -0.51 -4.86
N ARG A 267 10.98 -0.32 -5.70
CA ARG A 267 11.08 -0.47 -7.17
C ARG A 267 12.09 0.50 -7.81
N GLU A 268 12.33 1.65 -7.18
CA GLU A 268 13.33 2.63 -7.62
C GLU A 268 14.72 2.40 -7.02
N GLY A 269 14.90 1.35 -6.21
CA GLY A 269 16.17 1.07 -5.51
C GLY A 269 16.48 2.03 -4.35
N LYS A 270 15.49 2.84 -3.92
CA LYS A 270 15.60 3.78 -2.80
C LYS A 270 15.28 3.06 -1.47
N TYR A 271 16.04 2.00 -1.20
CA TYR A 271 15.75 1.11 -0.06
C TYR A 271 15.80 1.81 1.29
N GLN A 272 16.71 2.75 1.50
CA GLN A 272 16.84 3.45 2.78
C GLN A 272 15.62 4.34 3.07
N ASP A 273 15.08 5.00 2.03
CA ASP A 273 13.87 5.80 2.15
C ASP A 273 12.66 4.90 2.46
N ALA A 274 12.55 3.75 1.77
CA ALA A 274 11.51 2.75 2.03
C ALA A 274 11.60 2.19 3.46
N ILE A 275 12.79 1.85 3.95
CA ILE A 275 13.02 1.40 5.33
C ILE A 275 12.58 2.48 6.34
N ALA A 276 12.85 3.74 6.08
CA ALA A 276 12.45 4.83 6.97
C ALA A 276 10.91 4.93 7.08
N VAL A 277 10.19 4.79 5.96
CA VAL A 277 8.72 4.77 5.94
C VAL A 277 8.19 3.56 6.70
N VAL A 278 8.68 2.36 6.40
CA VAL A 278 8.20 1.11 7.03
C VAL A 278 8.45 1.11 8.53
N ARG A 279 9.58 1.67 9.00
CA ARG A 279 9.85 1.82 10.43
C ARG A 279 8.83 2.69 11.15
N ASN A 280 8.30 3.73 10.50
CA ASN A 280 7.19 4.51 11.07
C ASN A 280 5.94 3.65 11.23
N LEU A 281 5.65 2.77 10.24
CA LEU A 281 4.52 1.85 10.31
C LEU A 281 4.71 0.81 11.42
N VAL A 282 5.89 0.19 11.52
CA VAL A 282 6.24 -0.74 12.62
C VAL A 282 6.11 -0.08 13.98
N ALA A 283 6.57 1.17 14.13
CA ALA A 283 6.47 1.90 15.40
C ALA A 283 5.01 2.20 15.78
N LYS A 284 4.14 2.45 14.80
CA LYS A 284 2.71 2.72 14.99
C LYS A 284 1.91 1.43 15.25
N TYR A 285 2.27 0.35 14.55
CA TYR A 285 1.60 -0.96 14.60
C TYR A 285 2.60 -2.08 14.85
N PRO A 286 3.13 -2.19 16.09
CA PRO A 286 4.19 -3.17 16.39
C PRO A 286 3.72 -4.62 16.35
N HIS A 287 2.41 -4.85 16.33
CA HIS A 287 1.79 -6.17 16.25
C HIS A 287 1.38 -6.56 14.83
N ASP A 288 1.70 -5.73 13.83
CA ASP A 288 1.56 -6.09 12.42
C ASP A 288 2.77 -6.90 11.94
N PHE A 289 2.51 -8.16 11.62
CA PHE A 289 3.54 -9.08 11.12
C PHE A 289 4.12 -8.63 9.77
N LEU A 290 3.28 -8.09 8.88
CA LEU A 290 3.69 -7.72 7.53
C LEU A 290 4.62 -6.50 7.52
N PHE A 291 4.41 -5.51 8.38
CA PHE A 291 5.34 -4.37 8.46
C PHE A 291 6.72 -4.79 8.97
N ALA A 292 6.77 -5.67 9.98
CA ALA A 292 8.02 -6.21 10.46
C ALA A 292 8.72 -7.09 9.39
N LEU A 293 7.95 -7.88 8.64
CA LEU A 293 8.45 -8.66 7.49
C LEU A 293 8.99 -7.75 6.39
N GLU A 294 8.28 -6.67 6.06
CA GLU A 294 8.69 -5.73 5.02
C GLU A 294 9.98 -5.00 5.38
N GLU A 295 10.19 -4.59 6.65
CA GLU A 295 11.46 -4.03 7.08
C GLU A 295 12.61 -5.03 6.83
N ALA A 296 12.43 -6.31 7.17
CA ALA A 296 13.43 -7.33 6.94
C ALA A 296 13.69 -7.57 5.44
N ASN A 297 12.62 -7.62 4.62
CA ASN A 297 12.70 -7.74 3.17
C ASN A 297 13.48 -6.58 2.54
N LEU A 298 13.16 -5.34 2.93
CA LEU A 298 13.85 -4.15 2.42
C LEU A 298 15.34 -4.12 2.78
N ARG A 299 15.70 -4.52 4.01
CA ARG A 299 17.10 -4.66 4.42
C ARG A 299 17.83 -5.69 3.58
N LYS A 300 17.19 -6.83 3.30
CA LYS A 300 17.74 -7.86 2.42
C LYS A 300 17.98 -7.29 1.02
N ASP A 301 17.02 -6.61 0.44
CA ASP A 301 17.10 -6.03 -0.90
C ASP A 301 18.10 -4.87 -0.97
N ALA A 302 18.28 -4.14 0.12
CA ALA A 302 19.34 -3.13 0.27
C ALA A 302 20.76 -3.73 0.38
N GLY A 303 20.89 -5.06 0.46
CA GLY A 303 22.17 -5.73 0.63
C GLY A 303 22.77 -5.59 2.04
N GLU A 304 21.96 -5.27 3.06
CA GLU A 304 22.42 -5.08 4.45
C GLU A 304 22.85 -6.38 5.15
N GLY A 305 22.95 -7.48 4.44
CA GLY A 305 23.58 -8.73 4.87
C GLY A 305 23.11 -9.23 6.24
N MET A 306 24.00 -9.17 7.25
CA MET A 306 23.70 -9.64 8.59
C MET A 306 22.63 -8.81 9.31
N ALA A 307 22.41 -7.54 8.97
CA ALA A 307 21.32 -6.76 9.53
C ALA A 307 19.95 -7.27 9.05
N ALA A 308 19.85 -7.73 7.80
CA ALA A 308 18.65 -8.40 7.29
C ALA A 308 18.41 -9.73 8.03
N VAL A 309 19.46 -10.55 8.22
CA VAL A 309 19.36 -11.80 9.00
C VAL A 309 18.84 -11.51 10.41
N ALA A 310 19.40 -10.50 11.09
CA ALA A 310 18.98 -10.12 12.44
C ALA A 310 17.51 -9.66 12.47
N ALA A 311 17.04 -8.91 11.45
CA ALA A 311 15.66 -8.46 11.38
C ALA A 311 14.68 -9.65 11.25
N TYR A 312 14.95 -10.62 10.36
CA TYR A 312 14.12 -11.85 10.28
C TYR A 312 14.16 -12.66 11.57
N GLN A 313 15.32 -12.80 12.22
CA GLN A 313 15.44 -13.52 13.48
C GLN A 313 14.67 -12.85 14.62
N SER A 314 14.67 -11.51 14.67
CA SER A 314 13.86 -10.74 15.61
C SER A 314 12.38 -10.98 15.38
N LEU A 315 11.90 -10.84 14.14
CA LEU A 315 10.52 -11.12 13.75
C LEU A 315 10.07 -12.53 14.18
N LEU A 316 10.88 -13.55 13.87
CA LEU A 316 10.59 -14.93 14.24
C LEU A 316 10.65 -15.17 15.77
N THR A 317 11.43 -14.39 16.50
CA THR A 317 11.47 -14.40 17.98
C THR A 317 10.21 -13.79 18.56
N ASP A 318 9.77 -12.66 18.01
CA ASP A 318 8.53 -11.99 18.42
C ASP A 318 7.30 -12.88 18.12
N ALA A 319 7.28 -13.55 16.98
CA ALA A 319 6.22 -14.48 16.61
C ALA A 319 6.08 -15.70 17.53
N ARG A 320 7.10 -16.02 18.35
CA ARG A 320 7.03 -17.07 19.39
C ARG A 320 6.38 -16.60 20.69
N LYS A 321 6.23 -15.28 20.88
CA LYS A 321 5.56 -14.73 22.05
C LYS A 321 4.05 -14.90 21.89
N PRO A 322 3.35 -15.53 22.83
CA PRO A 322 1.90 -15.74 22.71
C PRO A 322 1.16 -14.42 22.49
N GLY A 323 0.37 -14.35 21.42
CA GLY A 323 -0.47 -13.19 21.11
C GLY A 323 0.28 -11.93 20.67
N TYR A 324 1.59 -11.99 20.44
CA TYR A 324 2.33 -10.80 19.95
C TYR A 324 1.88 -10.40 18.55
N PHE A 325 1.77 -11.37 17.64
CA PHE A 325 1.10 -11.19 16.36
C PHE A 325 -0.21 -12.00 16.40
N PRO A 326 -1.38 -11.39 16.26
CA PRO A 326 -2.66 -12.09 16.17
C PRO A 326 -2.70 -13.06 15.00
N SER A 327 -2.08 -12.67 13.88
CA SER A 327 -1.87 -13.52 12.72
C SER A 327 -0.46 -13.38 12.18
N SER A 328 0.11 -14.47 11.65
CA SER A 328 1.47 -14.46 11.12
C SER A 328 1.66 -15.51 10.04
N HIS A 329 2.31 -15.12 8.95
CA HIS A 329 2.69 -15.98 7.84
C HIS A 329 4.18 -16.35 7.93
N LEU A 330 4.53 -17.18 8.91
CA LEU A 330 5.92 -17.53 9.24
C LEU A 330 6.68 -18.13 8.06
N GLN A 331 5.99 -18.80 7.13
CA GLN A 331 6.59 -19.33 5.89
C GLN A 331 7.30 -18.23 5.08
N LEU A 332 6.76 -17.01 5.04
CA LEU A 332 7.37 -15.88 4.33
C LEU A 332 8.65 -15.41 5.05
N ALA A 333 8.60 -15.29 6.37
CA ALA A 333 9.77 -14.89 7.16
C ALA A 333 10.90 -15.90 7.10
N TYR A 334 10.61 -17.22 7.19
CA TYR A 334 11.60 -18.27 7.03
C TYR A 334 12.19 -18.30 5.62
N PHE A 335 11.36 -18.07 4.58
CA PHE A 335 11.86 -18.00 3.21
C PHE A 335 12.84 -16.83 3.03
N GLY A 336 12.46 -15.63 3.48
CA GLY A 336 13.32 -14.43 3.42
C GLY A 336 14.61 -14.60 4.25
N LEU A 337 14.52 -15.23 5.42
CA LEU A 337 15.70 -15.58 6.22
C LEU A 337 16.64 -16.52 5.46
N GLY A 338 16.08 -17.52 4.77
CA GLY A 338 16.84 -18.44 3.92
C GLY A 338 17.59 -17.71 2.80
N GLU A 339 16.94 -16.75 2.13
CA GLU A 339 17.57 -15.89 1.11
C GLU A 339 18.68 -15.01 1.71
N ALA A 340 18.43 -14.36 2.84
CA ALA A 340 19.41 -13.51 3.51
C ALA A 340 20.64 -14.27 3.96
N LEU A 341 20.47 -15.45 4.58
CA LEU A 341 21.56 -16.35 4.99
C LEU A 341 22.35 -16.87 3.79
N GLY A 342 21.65 -17.29 2.74
CA GLY A 342 22.28 -17.76 1.48
C GLY A 342 23.14 -16.69 0.84
N GLY A 343 22.69 -15.44 0.81
CA GLY A 343 23.46 -14.28 0.35
C GLY A 343 24.73 -14.03 1.18
N GLN A 344 24.74 -14.39 2.46
CA GLN A 344 25.90 -14.33 3.34
C GLN A 344 26.74 -15.62 3.34
N ARG A 345 26.41 -16.59 2.47
CA ARG A 345 27.08 -17.89 2.33
C ARG A 345 26.95 -18.79 3.58
N HIS A 346 26.00 -18.53 4.44
CA HIS A 346 25.60 -19.41 5.55
C HIS A 346 24.69 -20.52 5.04
N PHE A 347 25.21 -21.36 4.14
CA PHE A 347 24.41 -22.28 3.35
C PHE A 347 23.68 -23.35 4.18
N ALA A 348 24.30 -23.83 5.26
CA ALA A 348 23.66 -24.82 6.15
C ALA A 348 22.44 -24.25 6.87
N GLU A 349 22.55 -23.02 7.41
CA GLU A 349 21.48 -22.33 8.08
C GLU A 349 20.40 -21.87 7.07
N SER A 350 20.82 -21.45 5.86
CA SER A 350 19.93 -21.11 4.75
C SER A 350 19.04 -22.28 4.36
N ALA A 351 19.61 -23.48 4.20
CA ALA A 351 18.85 -24.68 3.89
C ALA A 351 17.80 -25.00 4.96
N LYS A 352 18.18 -24.91 6.25
CA LYS A 352 17.24 -25.13 7.36
C LYS A 352 16.10 -24.10 7.36
N ALA A 353 16.39 -22.84 7.09
CA ALA A 353 15.37 -21.78 7.03
C ALA A 353 14.39 -22.05 5.87
N TYR A 354 14.87 -22.45 4.71
CA TYR A 354 13.99 -22.83 3.60
C TYR A 354 13.14 -24.07 3.90
N GLU A 355 13.67 -25.07 4.61
CA GLU A 355 12.86 -26.21 5.06
C GLU A 355 11.77 -25.77 6.03
N GLN A 356 12.10 -24.88 6.98
CA GLN A 356 11.11 -24.33 7.89
C GLN A 356 10.00 -23.57 7.13
N ALA A 357 10.36 -22.83 6.07
CA ALA A 357 9.38 -22.21 5.17
C ALA A 357 8.50 -23.25 4.45
N ALA A 358 9.11 -24.34 3.94
CA ALA A 358 8.39 -25.37 3.19
C ALA A 358 7.39 -26.15 4.05
N PHE A 359 7.70 -26.36 5.33
CA PHE A 359 6.91 -27.18 6.25
C PHE A 359 6.10 -26.37 7.27
N ALA A 360 6.11 -25.04 7.19
CA ALA A 360 5.22 -24.21 7.98
C ALA A 360 3.75 -24.46 7.60
N SER A 361 2.85 -24.38 8.58
CA SER A 361 1.43 -24.75 8.42
C SER A 361 0.71 -23.89 7.37
N GLY A 362 1.15 -22.64 7.16
CA GLY A 362 0.58 -21.71 6.17
C GLY A 362 1.21 -21.79 4.76
N ALA A 363 2.20 -22.67 4.54
CA ALA A 363 2.92 -22.72 3.28
C ALA A 363 2.04 -23.22 2.13
N GLY A 364 1.69 -22.31 1.21
CA GLY A 364 1.05 -22.66 -0.04
C GLY A 364 1.93 -23.55 -0.93
N ALA A 365 1.31 -24.31 -1.83
CA ALA A 365 1.99 -25.33 -2.65
C ALA A 365 3.17 -24.76 -3.46
N GLU A 366 3.06 -23.54 -3.98
CA GLU A 366 4.14 -22.93 -4.76
C GLU A 366 5.31 -22.50 -3.87
N LEU A 367 5.04 -21.83 -2.75
CA LEU A 367 6.09 -21.45 -1.80
C LEU A 367 6.80 -22.68 -1.24
N LYS A 368 6.05 -23.77 -0.94
CA LYS A 368 6.63 -25.04 -0.51
C LYS A 368 7.60 -25.60 -1.52
N ARG A 369 7.22 -25.70 -2.81
CA ARG A 369 8.10 -26.19 -3.88
C ARG A 369 9.33 -25.30 -4.04
N ARG A 370 9.14 -23.98 -4.05
CA ARG A 370 10.20 -23.00 -4.19
C ARG A 370 11.19 -23.07 -3.04
N SER A 371 10.70 -23.22 -1.83
CA SER A 371 11.51 -23.39 -0.61
C SER A 371 12.35 -24.67 -0.66
N LEU A 372 11.75 -25.81 -1.04
CA LEU A 372 12.48 -27.08 -1.16
C LEU A 372 13.57 -27.03 -2.25
N VAL A 373 13.28 -26.43 -3.40
CA VAL A 373 14.32 -26.21 -4.44
C VAL A 373 15.45 -25.32 -3.91
N SER A 374 15.13 -24.28 -3.16
CA SER A 374 16.12 -23.37 -2.58
C SER A 374 16.95 -24.05 -1.47
N ALA A 375 16.31 -24.88 -0.64
CA ALA A 375 17.01 -25.72 0.34
C ALA A 375 18.03 -26.66 -0.34
N GLY A 376 17.59 -27.38 -1.37
CA GLY A 376 18.47 -28.26 -2.15
C GLY A 376 19.66 -27.52 -2.77
N LYS A 377 19.44 -26.32 -3.33
CA LYS A 377 20.53 -25.48 -3.86
C LYS A 377 21.52 -25.06 -2.75
N ALA A 378 21.02 -24.63 -1.60
CA ALA A 378 21.86 -24.25 -0.48
C ALA A 378 22.69 -25.43 0.03
N ARG A 379 22.10 -26.62 0.10
CA ARG A 379 22.80 -27.86 0.48
C ARG A 379 23.85 -28.28 -0.54
N ASP A 380 23.57 -28.18 -1.84
CA ASP A 380 24.58 -28.43 -2.87
C ASP A 380 25.78 -27.51 -2.70
N LEU A 381 25.56 -26.23 -2.40
CA LEU A 381 26.63 -25.25 -2.14
C LEU A 381 27.38 -25.53 -0.83
N ASN A 382 26.71 -26.17 0.14
CA ASN A 382 27.33 -26.62 1.41
C ASN A 382 28.03 -27.97 1.32
N GLY A 383 27.98 -28.64 0.16
CA GLY A 383 28.57 -29.98 -0.01
C GLY A 383 27.71 -31.13 0.52
N GLU A 384 26.47 -30.89 0.91
CA GLU A 384 25.52 -31.86 1.49
C GLU A 384 24.64 -32.50 0.39
N ARG A 385 25.28 -33.11 -0.61
CA ARG A 385 24.60 -33.61 -1.82
C ARG A 385 23.43 -34.54 -1.56
N GLU A 386 23.58 -35.47 -0.60
CA GLU A 386 22.53 -36.47 -0.30
C GLU A 386 21.25 -35.77 0.19
N LEU A 387 21.38 -34.79 1.06
CA LEU A 387 20.28 -34.01 1.57
C LEU A 387 19.68 -33.13 0.46
N ALA A 388 20.51 -32.52 -0.40
CA ALA A 388 20.03 -31.75 -1.56
C ALA A 388 19.16 -32.60 -2.51
N VAL A 389 19.56 -33.85 -2.76
CA VAL A 389 18.79 -34.82 -3.56
C VAL A 389 17.43 -35.08 -2.92
N GLN A 390 17.36 -35.19 -1.60
CA GLN A 390 16.10 -35.38 -0.88
C GLN A 390 15.16 -34.20 -1.05
N ASP A 391 15.65 -32.96 -0.92
CA ASP A 391 14.85 -31.74 -1.11
C ASP A 391 14.29 -31.64 -2.53
N TYR A 392 15.11 -31.90 -3.55
CA TYR A 392 14.66 -31.90 -4.93
C TYR A 392 13.59 -32.99 -5.20
N LYS A 393 13.72 -34.17 -4.59
CA LYS A 393 12.68 -35.20 -4.67
C LYS A 393 11.38 -34.76 -4.03
N TRP A 394 11.44 -34.12 -2.87
CA TRP A 394 10.25 -33.54 -2.21
C TRP A 394 9.61 -32.41 -3.04
N ALA A 395 10.39 -31.55 -3.66
CA ALA A 395 9.88 -30.52 -4.54
C ALA A 395 9.10 -31.11 -5.73
N ILE A 396 9.63 -32.19 -6.35
CA ILE A 396 8.97 -32.89 -7.46
C ILE A 396 7.71 -33.61 -6.98
N ALA A 397 7.73 -34.26 -5.83
CA ALA A 397 6.56 -34.92 -5.26
C ALA A 397 5.40 -33.95 -4.95
N ASN A 398 5.72 -32.69 -4.70
CA ASN A 398 4.72 -31.64 -4.46
C ASN A 398 4.28 -30.90 -5.76
N GLY A 399 4.67 -31.36 -6.94
CA GLY A 399 4.25 -30.81 -8.23
C GLY A 399 5.30 -31.00 -9.32
N SER A 400 5.24 -32.13 -10.01
CA SER A 400 6.17 -32.49 -11.08
C SER A 400 6.06 -31.54 -12.29
N ASP A 401 4.83 -31.14 -12.66
CA ASP A 401 4.55 -30.38 -13.87
C ASP A 401 4.54 -28.86 -13.61
N THR A 402 5.53 -28.41 -12.85
CA THR A 402 5.72 -27.01 -12.49
C THR A 402 7.13 -26.55 -12.82
N THR A 403 7.34 -25.25 -12.94
CA THR A 403 8.68 -24.67 -13.13
C THR A 403 9.65 -25.14 -12.05
N GLN A 404 9.21 -25.22 -10.80
CA GLN A 404 10.06 -25.69 -9.69
C GLN A 404 10.36 -27.19 -9.80
N GLY A 405 9.40 -27.99 -10.29
CA GLY A 405 9.61 -29.41 -10.59
C GLY A 405 10.67 -29.61 -11.68
N ASP A 406 10.67 -28.79 -12.73
CA ASP A 406 11.70 -28.83 -13.79
C ASP A 406 13.09 -28.46 -13.26
N ILE A 407 13.16 -27.40 -12.46
CA ILE A 407 14.40 -26.98 -11.81
C ILE A 407 14.93 -28.09 -10.89
N ALA A 408 14.07 -28.70 -10.08
CA ALA A 408 14.43 -29.80 -9.21
C ALA A 408 14.95 -31.02 -10.00
N ARG A 409 14.28 -31.42 -11.10
CA ARG A 409 14.74 -32.50 -11.98
C ARG A 409 16.11 -32.24 -12.59
N ARG A 410 16.38 -30.97 -12.97
CA ARG A 410 17.70 -30.56 -13.46
C ARG A 410 18.77 -30.77 -12.39
N TYR A 411 18.53 -30.32 -11.16
CA TYR A 411 19.52 -30.39 -10.08
C TYR A 411 19.61 -31.77 -9.43
N LEU A 412 18.63 -32.63 -9.62
CA LEU A 412 18.80 -34.06 -9.32
C LEU A 412 19.91 -34.71 -10.17
N LYS A 413 20.02 -34.34 -11.45
CA LYS A 413 21.02 -34.89 -12.37
C LYS A 413 22.40 -34.24 -12.16
N THR A 414 22.43 -32.93 -11.95
CA THR A 414 23.68 -32.16 -11.83
C THR A 414 23.56 -31.24 -10.62
N PRO A 415 24.47 -31.35 -9.63
CA PRO A 415 24.45 -30.47 -8.47
C PRO A 415 24.45 -28.97 -8.84
N TYR A 416 23.76 -28.16 -8.07
CA TYR A 416 23.83 -26.72 -8.20
C TYR A 416 25.21 -26.21 -7.74
N ARG A 417 25.85 -25.33 -8.54
CA ARG A 417 27.20 -24.81 -8.27
C ARG A 417 27.28 -23.29 -8.11
N GLY A 418 26.12 -22.66 -8.01
CA GLY A 418 26.00 -21.20 -7.99
C GLY A 418 25.45 -20.63 -9.31
N PRO A 419 25.11 -19.29 -9.31
CA PRO A 419 24.66 -18.57 -10.51
C PRO A 419 25.72 -18.46 -11.57
#